data_3f959afee5ccafa6f87d51e2f1459278
#
_entry.id   3f959afee5ccafa6f87d51e2f1459278
#
_cell.length_a   1.000
_cell.length_b   1.000
_cell.length_c   1.000
_cell.angle_alpha   90.00
_cell.angle_beta   90.00
_cell.angle_gamma   90.00
#
_symmetry.space_group_name_H-M   'P 1'
#
loop_
_entity.id
_entity.type
_entity.pdbx_description
1 polymer ?
#
loop_
_entity_poly.entity_id
_entity_poly.type
_entity_poly.pdbx_seq_one_letter_code
_entity_poly.pdbx_strand_id
1 'polypeptide(L)'
;MTKIQDFRLSESHFKPFIGKCFKKYRCDSFDYTNSVTGVVGIYINDKTFELRNEQESIQYFDSVDDIALWSIKEVNENDIRSFFEDTDQIDTPVDEKVNKITLVNEHQKVKISDDIYELWITWAIIFHLETKDIYFEKDNTAFSEEIEIKRGHDLVNEFPKKNDFFLNQWINGI
;
A
#
# COMPACT_ATOMS: atom_id res chain seq x y z
N MET A 1 15.79 13.66 22.94
CA MET A 1 16.42 13.33 21.62
C MET A 1 15.32 13.01 20.62
N THR A 2 15.51 13.26 19.32
CA THR A 2 14.52 12.88 18.30
C THR A 2 14.98 11.61 17.60
N LYS A 3 14.12 10.59 17.58
CA LYS A 3 14.32 9.32 16.88
C LYS A 3 13.32 9.25 15.72
N ILE A 4 13.81 9.02 14.52
CA ILE A 4 12.99 9.05 13.30
C ILE A 4 13.09 7.71 12.59
N GLN A 5 11.95 7.18 12.19
CA GLN A 5 11.86 6.02 11.28
C GLN A 5 11.01 6.37 10.06
N ASP A 6 11.48 5.92 8.91
CA ASP A 6 10.85 6.22 7.62
C ASP A 6 10.64 4.92 6.82
N PHE A 7 9.38 4.51 6.70
CA PHE A 7 8.92 3.33 5.98
C PHE A 7 8.05 3.70 4.78
N ARG A 8 8.29 4.86 4.21
CA ARG A 8 7.56 5.28 3.02
C ARG A 8 8.05 4.54 1.78
N LEU A 9 7.11 4.16 0.92
CA LEU A 9 7.44 3.69 -0.42
C LEU A 9 8.05 4.82 -1.24
N SER A 10 9.06 4.46 -2.04
CA SER A 10 9.65 5.40 -2.98
C SER A 10 8.74 5.60 -4.20
N GLU A 11 8.52 6.86 -4.58
CA GLU A 11 7.82 7.23 -5.81
C GLU A 11 8.48 6.62 -7.07
N SER A 12 9.79 6.38 -7.02
CA SER A 12 10.54 5.81 -8.14
C SER A 12 10.02 4.44 -8.60
N HIS A 13 9.40 3.67 -7.70
CA HIS A 13 8.81 2.39 -8.05
C HIS A 13 7.59 2.53 -8.97
N PHE A 14 6.87 3.63 -8.88
CA PHE A 14 5.59 3.85 -9.57
C PHE A 14 5.68 4.74 -10.80
N LYS A 15 6.70 5.58 -10.91
CA LYS A 15 6.92 6.43 -12.10
C LYS A 15 6.84 5.68 -13.43
N PRO A 16 7.39 4.46 -13.56
CA PRO A 16 7.29 3.69 -14.80
C PRO A 16 5.87 3.26 -15.19
N PHE A 17 4.90 3.35 -14.27
CA PHE A 17 3.52 2.93 -14.54
C PHE A 17 2.69 4.01 -15.21
N ILE A 18 3.07 5.29 -15.05
CA ILE A 18 2.35 6.42 -15.61
C ILE A 18 2.29 6.31 -17.14
N GLY A 19 1.09 6.46 -17.68
CA GLY A 19 0.82 6.34 -19.10
C GLY A 19 0.73 4.91 -19.63
N LYS A 20 0.88 3.89 -18.78
CA LYS A 20 0.77 2.48 -19.14
C LYS A 20 -0.63 1.94 -18.82
N CYS A 21 -0.99 0.83 -19.46
CA CYS A 21 -2.25 0.16 -19.20
C CYS A 21 -2.14 -0.70 -17.92
N PHE A 22 -2.99 -0.43 -16.95
CA PHE A 22 -3.24 -1.31 -15.82
C PHE A 22 -4.27 -2.36 -16.28
N LYS A 23 -3.80 -3.54 -16.64
CA LYS A 23 -4.65 -4.58 -17.25
C LYS A 23 -5.58 -5.26 -16.25
N LYS A 24 -5.02 -5.70 -15.14
CA LYS A 24 -5.73 -6.42 -14.07
C LYS A 24 -4.93 -6.38 -12.78
N TYR A 25 -5.58 -6.74 -11.69
CA TYR A 25 -4.87 -7.17 -10.47
C TYR A 25 -5.32 -8.58 -10.09
N ARG A 26 -4.44 -9.29 -9.39
CA ARG A 26 -4.67 -10.65 -8.86
C ARG A 26 -4.52 -10.62 -7.35
N CYS A 27 -5.49 -11.14 -6.63
CA CYS A 27 -5.46 -11.24 -5.18
C CYS A 27 -6.22 -12.48 -4.71
N ASP A 28 -6.15 -12.74 -3.41
CA ASP A 28 -6.90 -13.83 -2.79
C ASP A 28 -8.40 -13.63 -2.95
N SER A 29 -9.11 -14.75 -3.05
CA SER A 29 -10.57 -14.78 -3.08
C SER A 29 -11.11 -14.70 -1.65
N PHE A 30 -11.63 -13.51 -1.27
CA PHE A 30 -12.39 -13.36 -0.05
C PHE A 30 -13.85 -13.02 -0.37
N ASP A 31 -14.76 -13.91 -0.01
CA ASP A 31 -16.17 -13.80 -0.39
C ASP A 31 -16.94 -12.72 0.37
N TYR A 32 -16.42 -12.21 1.47
CA TYR A 32 -17.18 -11.36 2.41
C TYR A 32 -16.57 -10.01 2.73
N THR A 33 -15.34 -9.72 2.31
CA THR A 33 -14.65 -8.47 2.61
C THR A 33 -13.92 -7.93 1.39
N ASN A 34 -13.54 -6.66 1.43
CA ASN A 34 -12.62 -6.07 0.43
C ASN A 34 -11.15 -6.25 0.83
N SER A 35 -10.89 -7.00 1.90
CA SER A 35 -9.53 -7.21 2.41
C SER A 35 -8.94 -8.50 1.87
N VAL A 36 -7.67 -8.45 1.50
CA VAL A 36 -6.87 -9.58 1.05
C VAL A 36 -5.59 -9.65 1.85
N THR A 37 -5.02 -10.84 1.99
CA THR A 37 -3.83 -11.03 2.80
C THR A 37 -2.58 -10.77 1.99
N GLY A 38 -1.88 -9.73 2.35
CA GLY A 38 -0.48 -9.41 2.12
C GLY A 38 0.05 -9.38 0.70
N VAL A 39 -0.61 -9.94 -0.31
CA VAL A 39 -0.07 -10.04 -1.68
C VAL A 39 -1.11 -9.68 -2.73
N VAL A 40 -0.72 -8.73 -3.61
CA VAL A 40 -1.51 -8.37 -4.79
C VAL A 40 -0.58 -8.37 -6.02
N GLY A 41 -0.96 -9.12 -7.05
CA GLY A 41 -0.33 -9.03 -8.37
C GLY A 41 -0.90 -7.84 -9.13
N ILE A 42 -0.04 -6.96 -9.62
CA ILE A 42 -0.39 -5.78 -10.43
C ILE A 42 0.18 -5.98 -11.83
N TYR A 43 -0.67 -5.94 -12.84
CA TYR A 43 -0.30 -6.20 -14.25
C TYR A 43 -0.33 -4.89 -15.04
N ILE A 44 0.86 -4.39 -15.38
CA ILE A 44 1.05 -3.14 -16.12
C ILE A 44 1.65 -3.45 -17.50
N ASN A 45 0.89 -3.22 -18.56
CA ASN A 45 1.23 -3.64 -19.93
C ASN A 45 1.52 -5.16 -19.99
N ASP A 46 2.77 -5.52 -20.29
CA ASP A 46 3.29 -6.89 -20.39
C ASP A 46 4.11 -7.33 -19.17
N LYS A 47 4.13 -6.51 -18.12
CA LYS A 47 4.88 -6.76 -16.90
C LYS A 47 3.98 -7.05 -15.72
N THR A 48 4.46 -7.90 -14.84
CA THR A 48 3.80 -8.25 -13.59
C THR A 48 4.63 -7.77 -12.41
N PHE A 49 3.95 -7.14 -11.45
CA PHE A 49 4.54 -6.66 -10.22
C PHE A 49 3.84 -7.31 -9.03
N GLU A 50 4.61 -7.69 -8.04
CA GLU A 50 4.11 -8.14 -6.76
C GLU A 50 4.13 -6.97 -5.78
N LEU A 51 2.96 -6.55 -5.32
CA LEU A 51 2.79 -5.64 -4.20
C LEU A 51 2.58 -6.47 -2.95
N ARG A 52 3.44 -6.31 -1.96
CA ARG A 52 3.37 -7.00 -0.66
C ARG A 52 3.18 -6.02 0.48
N ASN A 53 2.40 -6.44 1.46
CA ASN A 53 2.34 -5.88 2.80
C ASN A 53 2.62 -7.03 3.77
N GLU A 54 3.87 -7.20 4.16
CA GLU A 54 4.37 -8.37 4.89
C GLU A 54 5.08 -7.96 6.16
N GLN A 55 4.85 -8.72 7.24
CA GLN A 55 5.54 -8.48 8.51
C GLN A 55 7.03 -8.78 8.39
N GLU A 56 7.82 -7.85 8.89
CA GLU A 56 9.25 -8.00 9.07
C GLU A 56 9.62 -7.64 10.51
N SER A 57 10.45 -8.48 11.13
CA SER A 57 11.05 -8.17 12.44
C SER A 57 12.13 -7.12 12.25
N ILE A 58 11.83 -5.90 12.64
CA ILE A 58 12.71 -4.75 12.45
C ILE A 58 13.03 -4.05 13.77
N GLN A 59 14.13 -3.31 13.78
CA GLN A 59 14.38 -2.36 14.87
C GLN A 59 13.35 -1.23 14.78
N TYR A 60 12.36 -1.26 15.66
CA TYR A 60 11.31 -0.26 15.77
C TYR A 60 11.59 0.61 17.01
N PHE A 61 12.25 1.77 16.77
CA PHE A 61 12.78 2.64 17.81
C PHE A 61 13.72 1.91 18.79
N ASP A 62 13.27 1.67 20.01
CA ASP A 62 14.07 1.07 21.09
C ASP A 62 13.84 -0.43 21.27
N SER A 63 12.93 -1.02 20.51
CA SER A 63 12.57 -2.43 20.53
C SER A 63 12.72 -3.08 19.15
N VAL A 64 12.62 -4.40 19.11
CA VAL A 64 12.40 -5.15 17.87
C VAL A 64 10.92 -5.54 17.84
N ASP A 65 10.25 -5.16 16.77
CA ASP A 65 8.82 -5.43 16.57
C ASP A 65 8.57 -5.95 15.16
N ASP A 66 7.48 -6.69 14.99
CA ASP A 66 7.02 -7.16 13.69
C ASP A 66 6.11 -6.10 13.09
N ILE A 67 6.58 -5.42 12.05
CA ILE A 67 5.86 -4.35 11.36
C ILE A 67 5.57 -4.80 9.93
N ALA A 68 4.33 -4.70 9.49
CA ALA A 68 3.96 -4.95 8.11
C ALA A 68 4.41 -3.80 7.22
N LEU A 69 5.30 -4.09 6.28
CA LEU A 69 5.91 -3.12 5.38
C LEU A 69 5.49 -3.37 3.93
N TRP A 70 5.27 -2.27 3.21
CA TRP A 70 5.06 -2.33 1.77
C TRP A 70 6.35 -2.63 1.02
N SER A 71 6.25 -3.51 0.04
CA SER A 71 7.26 -3.65 -1.01
C SER A 71 6.58 -3.85 -2.37
N ILE A 72 7.25 -3.45 -3.44
CA ILE A 72 6.82 -3.70 -4.81
C ILE A 72 8.02 -4.09 -5.66
N LYS A 73 7.88 -5.16 -6.43
CA LYS A 73 8.94 -5.66 -7.32
C LYS A 73 8.35 -6.29 -8.58
N GLU A 74 9.09 -6.22 -9.68
CA GLU A 74 8.77 -6.96 -10.90
C GLU A 74 9.05 -8.46 -10.67
N VAL A 75 8.10 -9.31 -11.06
CA VAL A 75 8.16 -10.76 -10.88
C VAL A 75 7.59 -11.47 -12.11
N ASN A 76 7.78 -12.80 -12.19
CA ASN A 76 7.02 -13.60 -13.15
C ASN A 76 5.59 -13.81 -12.63
N GLU A 77 4.62 -13.92 -13.56
CA GLU A 77 3.21 -14.14 -13.21
C GLU A 77 2.98 -15.33 -12.27
N ASN A 78 3.75 -16.40 -12.46
CA ASN A 78 3.64 -17.62 -11.66
C ASN A 78 4.22 -17.48 -10.23
N ASP A 79 4.91 -16.38 -9.95
CA ASP A 79 5.49 -16.11 -8.63
C ASP A 79 4.50 -15.37 -7.70
N ILE A 80 3.37 -14.88 -8.25
CA ILE A 80 2.30 -14.29 -7.44
C ILE A 80 1.58 -15.41 -6.70
N ARG A 81 1.75 -15.44 -5.39
CA ARG A 81 1.17 -16.47 -4.52
C ARG A 81 0.62 -15.84 -3.24
N SER A 82 -0.53 -16.36 -2.79
CA SER A 82 -1.07 -16.05 -1.47
C SER A 82 -0.08 -16.47 -0.36
N PHE A 83 -0.19 -15.84 0.80
CA PHE A 83 0.43 -16.34 2.03
C PHE A 83 -0.19 -17.65 2.52
N PHE A 84 -1.41 -17.96 2.09
CA PHE A 84 -2.12 -19.21 2.39
C PHE A 84 -2.01 -20.18 1.23
N GLU A 85 -1.55 -21.41 1.49
CA GLU A 85 -1.23 -22.41 0.46
C GLU A 85 -2.45 -22.84 -0.37
N ASP A 86 -3.64 -22.89 0.24
CA ASP A 86 -4.87 -23.42 -0.36
C ASP A 86 -5.88 -22.30 -0.76
N THR A 87 -5.43 -21.07 -0.90
CA THR A 87 -6.32 -19.97 -1.26
C THR A 87 -6.33 -19.75 -2.76
N ASP A 88 -7.53 -19.79 -3.34
CA ASP A 88 -7.73 -19.42 -4.74
C ASP A 88 -7.44 -17.93 -4.93
N GLN A 89 -6.78 -17.62 -6.06
CA GLN A 89 -6.54 -16.24 -6.46
C GLN A 89 -7.45 -15.87 -7.63
N ILE A 90 -7.97 -14.65 -7.60
CA ILE A 90 -8.89 -14.12 -8.60
C ILE A 90 -8.21 -12.98 -9.36
N ASP A 91 -8.32 -13.04 -10.68
CA ASP A 91 -7.98 -11.95 -11.58
C ASP A 91 -9.16 -11.00 -11.73
N THR A 92 -8.92 -9.73 -11.42
CA THR A 92 -9.90 -8.67 -11.57
C THR A 92 -9.47 -7.73 -12.70
N PRO A 93 -10.20 -7.71 -13.84
CA PRO A 93 -9.85 -6.87 -14.97
C PRO A 93 -10.01 -5.39 -14.65
N VAL A 94 -9.12 -4.58 -15.21
CA VAL A 94 -9.10 -3.12 -15.08
C VAL A 94 -9.12 -2.46 -16.46
N ASP A 95 -8.12 -2.79 -17.30
CA ASP A 95 -7.96 -2.36 -18.70
C ASP A 95 -8.05 -0.84 -18.93
N GLU A 96 -7.43 -0.07 -18.05
CA GLU A 96 -7.38 1.39 -18.13
C GLU A 96 -5.95 1.92 -18.01
N LYS A 97 -5.72 3.07 -18.61
CA LYS A 97 -4.45 3.76 -18.52
C LYS A 97 -4.27 4.40 -17.14
N VAL A 98 -3.06 4.28 -16.59
CA VAL A 98 -2.67 4.99 -15.36
C VAL A 98 -2.35 6.44 -15.70
N ASN A 99 -3.16 7.38 -15.21
CA ASN A 99 -2.94 8.80 -15.42
C ASN A 99 -2.06 9.42 -14.34
N LYS A 100 -2.21 8.94 -13.10
CA LYS A 100 -1.51 9.45 -11.92
C LYS A 100 -1.48 8.36 -10.85
N ILE A 101 -0.50 8.42 -9.96
CA ILE A 101 -0.47 7.62 -8.73
C ILE A 101 -0.30 8.56 -7.54
N THR A 102 -1.04 8.30 -6.48
CA THR A 102 -0.93 9.02 -5.21
C THR A 102 -0.48 8.06 -4.13
N LEU A 103 0.60 8.39 -3.44
CA LEU A 103 1.01 7.72 -2.21
C LEU A 103 0.44 8.51 -1.02
N VAL A 104 -0.37 7.86 -0.22
CA VAL A 104 -0.89 8.42 1.01
C VAL A 104 0.08 8.07 2.13
N ASN A 105 0.83 9.06 2.58
CA ASN A 105 1.82 8.89 3.64
C ASN A 105 1.30 9.47 4.93
N GLU A 106 1.55 8.76 6.01
CA GLU A 106 1.20 9.17 7.36
C GLU A 106 2.45 9.57 8.13
N HIS A 107 2.34 10.64 8.90
CA HIS A 107 3.36 11.07 9.84
C HIS A 107 2.79 11.02 11.25
N GLN A 108 3.41 10.22 12.09
CA GLN A 108 3.09 10.13 13.51
C GLN A 108 4.22 10.74 14.33
N LYS A 109 3.86 11.51 15.35
CA LYS A 109 4.81 12.11 16.28
C LYS A 109 4.32 11.97 17.69
N VAL A 110 5.13 11.33 18.53
CA VAL A 110 4.82 11.09 19.94
C VAL A 110 5.98 11.58 20.79
N LYS A 111 5.67 12.30 21.86
CA LYS A 111 6.66 12.68 22.89
C LYS A 111 6.47 11.78 24.09
N ILE A 112 7.54 11.07 24.46
CA ILE A 112 7.59 10.20 25.64
C ILE A 112 8.75 10.72 26.51
N SER A 113 8.43 11.27 27.66
CA SER A 113 9.39 11.95 28.53
C SER A 113 10.10 13.09 27.79
N ASP A 114 11.43 13.03 27.65
CA ASP A 114 12.23 14.02 26.94
C ASP A 114 12.56 13.62 25.50
N ASP A 115 12.14 12.43 25.08
CA ASP A 115 12.37 11.91 23.73
C ASP A 115 11.16 12.13 22.82
N ILE A 116 11.46 12.39 21.55
CA ILE A 116 10.48 12.53 20.49
C ILE A 116 10.68 11.36 19.53
N TYR A 117 9.59 10.66 19.23
CA TYR A 117 9.53 9.55 18.28
C TYR A 117 8.72 9.98 17.08
N GLU A 118 9.29 9.89 15.90
CA GLU A 118 8.64 10.21 14.63
C GLU A 118 8.64 9.00 13.71
N LEU A 119 7.47 8.67 13.16
CA LEU A 119 7.26 7.60 12.21
C LEU A 119 6.66 8.15 10.93
N TRP A 120 7.25 7.80 9.80
CA TRP A 120 6.70 8.01 8.48
C TRP A 120 6.39 6.66 7.84
N ILE A 121 5.17 6.48 7.34
CA ILE A 121 4.74 5.23 6.69
C ILE A 121 3.83 5.53 5.51
N THR A 122 3.96 4.77 4.41
CA THR A 122 2.96 4.79 3.35
C THR A 122 1.76 3.97 3.79
N TRP A 123 0.60 4.62 3.85
CA TRP A 123 -0.65 4.00 4.26
C TRP A 123 -1.41 3.39 3.09
N ALA A 124 -1.48 4.10 1.97
CA ALA A 124 -2.18 3.64 0.78
C ALA A 124 -1.50 4.06 -0.52
N ILE A 125 -1.84 3.33 -1.58
CA ILE A 125 -1.42 3.56 -2.95
C ILE A 125 -2.68 3.71 -3.79
N ILE A 126 -2.88 4.87 -4.43
CA ILE A 126 -4.05 5.14 -5.25
C ILE A 126 -3.62 5.26 -6.71
N PHE A 127 -4.15 4.40 -7.55
CA PHE A 127 -4.05 4.48 -9.00
C PHE A 127 -5.21 5.30 -9.54
N HIS A 128 -4.93 6.46 -10.11
CA HIS A 128 -5.92 7.27 -10.83
C HIS A 128 -5.91 6.85 -12.30
N LEU A 129 -7.00 6.26 -12.72
CA LEU A 129 -7.18 5.71 -14.07
C LEU A 129 -8.00 6.66 -14.94
N GLU A 130 -8.35 6.24 -16.15
CA GLU A 130 -9.12 7.10 -17.08
C GLU A 130 -10.54 7.36 -16.58
N THR A 131 -11.20 6.37 -15.98
CA THR A 131 -12.60 6.47 -15.56
C THR A 131 -12.84 6.27 -14.07
N LYS A 132 -11.86 5.80 -13.31
CA LYS A 132 -12.00 5.49 -11.88
C LYS A 132 -10.64 5.53 -11.17
N ASP A 133 -10.72 5.46 -9.85
CA ASP A 133 -9.58 5.21 -8.97
C ASP A 133 -9.62 3.78 -8.43
N ILE A 134 -8.45 3.21 -8.17
CA ILE A 134 -8.29 1.98 -7.40
C ILE A 134 -7.27 2.27 -6.31
N TYR A 135 -7.60 1.96 -5.05
CA TYR A 135 -6.61 2.02 -3.99
C TYR A 135 -6.31 0.66 -3.37
N PHE A 136 -5.10 0.57 -2.86
CA PHE A 136 -4.60 -0.50 -2.00
C PHE A 136 -4.19 0.16 -0.69
N GLU A 137 -4.87 -0.18 0.39
CA GLU A 137 -4.70 0.44 1.71
C GLU A 137 -4.31 -0.61 2.73
N LYS A 138 -3.41 -0.27 3.66
CA LYS A 138 -3.16 -1.08 4.85
C LYS A 138 -4.37 -1.04 5.78
N ASP A 139 -4.65 -2.16 6.44
CA ASP A 139 -5.56 -2.14 7.58
C ASP A 139 -5.08 -1.21 8.70
N ASN A 140 -6.00 -0.86 9.61
CA ASN A 140 -5.81 0.17 10.65
C ASN A 140 -4.68 -0.08 11.66
N THR A 141 -3.92 -1.16 11.53
CA THR A 141 -2.79 -1.46 12.40
C THR A 141 -1.48 -1.60 11.65
N ALA A 142 -0.39 -1.14 12.25
CA ALA A 142 0.94 -1.26 11.65
C ALA A 142 1.42 -2.72 11.52
N PHE A 143 0.78 -3.65 12.23
CA PHE A 143 1.14 -5.07 12.26
C PHE A 143 0.34 -5.90 11.27
N SER A 144 -0.80 -5.41 10.80
CA SER A 144 -1.68 -6.17 9.91
C SER A 144 -1.08 -6.27 8.51
N GLU A 145 -1.05 -7.50 7.99
CA GLU A 145 -0.67 -7.77 6.59
C GLU A 145 -1.84 -7.62 5.63
N GLU A 146 -3.05 -7.33 6.12
CA GLU A 146 -4.21 -7.16 5.27
C GLU A 146 -4.09 -5.91 4.38
N ILE A 147 -4.55 -6.08 3.14
CA ILE A 147 -4.66 -5.01 2.15
C ILE A 147 -6.14 -4.85 1.82
N GLU A 148 -6.70 -3.67 2.09
CA GLU A 148 -8.02 -3.31 1.61
C GLU A 148 -7.91 -2.81 0.16
N ILE A 149 -8.79 -3.33 -0.72
CA ILE A 149 -8.87 -2.91 -2.12
C ILE A 149 -10.22 -2.26 -2.36
N LYS A 150 -10.20 -1.03 -2.86
CA LYS A 150 -11.42 -0.30 -3.20
C LYS A 150 -11.35 0.34 -4.58
N ARG A 151 -12.49 0.42 -5.22
CA ARG A 151 -12.69 1.09 -6.50
C ARG A 151 -13.72 2.20 -6.34
N GLY A 152 -13.53 3.31 -6.99
CA GLY A 152 -14.47 4.43 -6.93
C GLY A 152 -13.96 5.63 -7.69
N HIS A 153 -14.46 6.80 -7.30
CA HIS A 153 -14.05 8.09 -7.83
C HIS A 153 -13.59 8.95 -6.65
N ASP A 154 -12.58 9.78 -6.90
CA ASP A 154 -12.04 10.72 -5.90
C ASP A 154 -11.66 10.06 -4.57
N LEU A 155 -11.11 8.84 -4.62
CA LEU A 155 -10.80 8.03 -3.44
C LEU A 155 -9.80 8.72 -2.51
N VAL A 156 -8.99 9.63 -3.02
CA VAL A 156 -8.08 10.44 -2.19
C VAL A 156 -8.82 11.23 -1.12
N ASN A 157 -10.07 11.59 -1.37
CA ASN A 157 -10.89 12.35 -0.42
C ASN A 157 -11.51 11.50 0.69
N GLU A 158 -11.43 10.18 0.59
CA GLU A 158 -11.88 9.25 1.63
C GLU A 158 -10.87 9.17 2.79
N PHE A 159 -9.61 9.52 2.53
CA PHE A 159 -8.61 9.56 3.60
C PHE A 159 -8.85 10.76 4.51
N PRO A 160 -8.94 10.54 5.83
CA PRO A 160 -9.22 11.60 6.78
C PRO A 160 -8.13 12.68 6.70
N LYS A 161 -8.55 13.91 6.41
CA LYS A 161 -7.65 15.07 6.37
C LYS A 161 -7.16 15.47 7.75
N LYS A 162 -7.80 14.97 8.81
CA LYS A 162 -7.46 15.19 10.21
C LYS A 162 -7.90 13.99 11.03
N ASN A 163 -6.94 13.36 11.65
CA ASN A 163 -7.19 12.59 12.86
C ASN A 163 -6.46 13.31 13.99
N ASP A 164 -7.12 13.55 15.10
CA ASP A 164 -6.53 14.26 16.27
C ASP A 164 -5.34 13.50 16.87
N PHE A 165 -5.15 12.25 16.44
CA PHE A 165 -4.02 11.41 16.82
C PHE A 165 -2.85 11.43 15.82
N PHE A 166 -3.06 11.95 14.60
CA PHE A 166 -2.09 11.95 13.51
C PHE A 166 -1.79 13.39 13.09
N LEU A 167 -0.56 13.78 13.18
CA LEU A 167 -0.19 15.18 13.02
C LEU A 167 -0.20 15.66 11.58
N ASN A 168 0.04 14.81 10.60
CA ASN A 168 0.01 15.20 9.19
C ASN A 168 -0.10 13.97 8.29
N GLN A 169 -1.05 13.98 7.39
CA GLN A 169 -1.05 13.11 6.23
C GLN A 169 -0.48 13.86 5.04
N TRP A 170 0.47 13.27 4.37
CA TRP A 170 1.06 13.80 3.15
C TRP A 170 0.58 12.98 1.97
N ILE A 171 0.04 13.66 0.98
CA ILE A 171 -0.44 13.05 -0.26
C ILE A 171 0.47 13.53 -1.38
N ASN A 172 1.27 12.62 -1.92
CA ASN A 172 2.14 12.89 -3.06
C ASN A 172 1.51 12.35 -4.33
N GLY A 173 1.34 13.21 -5.34
CA GLY A 173 0.91 12.81 -6.67
C GLY A 173 2.10 12.66 -7.62
N ILE A 174 2.13 11.54 -8.37
CA ILE A 174 3.12 11.24 -9.40
C ILE A 174 2.43 11.10 -10.76
#